data_8d59fcdc3fc05e24104887dc365bd072
#
_entry.id   8d59fcdc3fc05e24104887dc365bd072
#
_cell.length_a   1.000
_cell.length_b   1.000
_cell.length_c   1.000
_cell.angle_alpha   90.00
_cell.angle_beta   90.00
_cell.angle_gamma   90.00
#
_symmetry.space_group_name_H-M   'P 1'
#
loop_
_entity.id
_entity.type
_entity.pdbx_description
1 polymer ?
#
loop_
_entity_poly.entity_id
_entity_poly.type
_entity_poly.pdbx_seq_one_letter_code
_entity_poly.pdbx_strand_id
1 'polypeptide(L)'
;MKRTSASLKLIARQQLSGNYGTPMAGILLLGLCSFLPSFFISSTMDTSTTMGLVTSQILVYVISLLVSVLKAGYSKMMVNICRGESFEGKDLAFAFTHHPDRFIIVHLIILIVQFVIGLPFNIPLWTDSSSISYIWLSVLAMCVDTIVALILNLFLAVTDYLLLDDINLSAVDAMKKSCSFMKGNKGRYFYINLSFIPLLLASMLTCYIGLLWLMPYMEATMAAFYLDLK
;
A
#
# COMPACT_ATOMS: atom_id res chain seq x y z
N MET A 1 -1.72 13.47 24.85
CA MET A 1 -1.39 14.57 23.90
C MET A 1 -0.90 13.94 22.60
N LYS A 2 -1.52 14.21 21.45
CA LYS A 2 -1.12 13.59 20.17
C LYS A 2 0.26 14.09 19.73
N ARG A 3 1.13 13.17 19.33
CA ARG A 3 2.50 13.48 18.89
C ARG A 3 2.52 14.23 17.55
N THR A 4 3.49 15.11 17.36
CA THR A 4 3.68 15.84 16.09
C THR A 4 4.24 14.91 15.02
N SER A 5 4.06 15.28 13.73
CA SER A 5 4.65 14.57 12.60
C SER A 5 6.17 14.39 12.74
N ALA A 6 6.86 15.44 13.22
CA ALA A 6 8.31 15.39 13.43
C ALA A 6 8.70 14.36 14.52
N SER A 7 7.95 14.30 15.63
CA SER A 7 8.23 13.34 16.71
C SER A 7 7.98 11.89 16.27
N LEU A 8 6.95 11.62 15.46
CA LEU A 8 6.70 10.28 14.90
C LEU A 8 7.83 9.83 13.96
N LYS A 9 8.31 10.73 13.11
CA LYS A 9 9.46 10.49 12.25
C LYS A 9 10.74 10.23 13.04
N LEU A 10 10.94 10.97 14.14
CA LEU A 10 12.08 10.76 15.02
C LEU A 10 12.05 9.37 15.65
N ILE A 11 10.88 8.94 16.18
CA ILE A 11 10.70 7.60 16.75
C ILE A 11 11.00 6.52 15.71
N ALA A 12 10.40 6.62 14.52
CA ALA A 12 10.65 5.66 13.44
C ALA A 12 12.14 5.57 13.08
N ARG A 13 12.83 6.72 12.98
CA ARG A 13 14.27 6.76 12.70
C ARG A 13 15.10 6.13 13.80
N GLN A 14 14.79 6.42 15.07
CA GLN A 14 15.52 5.86 16.22
C GLN A 14 15.35 4.35 16.31
N GLN A 15 14.14 3.83 16.11
CA GLN A 15 13.86 2.40 16.18
C GLN A 15 14.44 1.60 15.00
N LEU A 16 14.50 2.21 13.82
CA LEU A 16 15.16 1.61 12.67
C LEU A 16 16.69 1.67 12.74
N SER A 17 17.26 2.58 13.53
CA SER A 17 18.71 2.73 13.65
C SER A 17 19.35 1.43 14.14
N GLY A 18 20.27 0.87 13.35
CA GLY A 18 20.88 -0.44 13.60
C GLY A 18 20.09 -1.65 13.09
N ASN A 19 18.84 -1.49 12.67
CA ASN A 19 17.93 -2.58 12.29
C ASN A 19 17.37 -2.48 10.86
N TYR A 20 18.03 -1.76 9.96
CA TYR A 20 17.55 -1.56 8.58
C TYR A 20 17.59 -2.81 7.70
N GLY A 21 18.47 -3.77 7.99
CA GLY A 21 18.73 -4.91 7.10
C GLY A 21 17.49 -5.75 6.81
N THR A 22 16.78 -6.21 7.83
CA THR A 22 15.56 -7.03 7.68
C THR A 22 14.42 -6.25 7.02
N PRO A 23 14.10 -5.00 7.40
CA PRO A 23 13.13 -4.17 6.70
C PRO A 23 13.44 -3.93 5.22
N MET A 24 14.70 -3.67 4.86
CA MET A 24 15.11 -3.52 3.48
C MET A 24 14.93 -4.81 2.67
N ALA A 25 15.33 -5.95 3.23
CA ALA A 25 15.09 -7.25 2.60
C ALA A 25 13.59 -7.51 2.39
N GLY A 26 12.75 -7.13 3.36
CA GLY A 26 11.30 -7.22 3.24
C GLY A 26 10.72 -6.37 2.10
N ILE A 27 11.17 -5.12 1.95
CA ILE A 27 10.76 -4.25 0.83
C ILE A 27 11.23 -4.80 -0.51
N LEU A 28 12.46 -5.31 -0.59
CA LEU A 28 12.96 -5.94 -1.81
C LEU A 28 12.13 -7.17 -2.18
N LEU A 29 11.78 -8.01 -1.21
CA LEU A 29 10.93 -9.17 -1.44
C LEU A 29 9.54 -8.77 -1.93
N LEU A 30 8.90 -7.78 -1.29
CA LEU A 30 7.61 -7.22 -1.73
C LEU A 30 7.70 -6.68 -3.16
N GLY A 31 8.76 -5.94 -3.47
CA GLY A 31 9.02 -5.40 -4.80
C GLY A 31 9.19 -6.52 -5.84
N LEU A 32 9.96 -7.56 -5.55
CA LEU A 32 10.15 -8.70 -6.43
C LEU A 32 8.85 -9.48 -6.64
N CYS A 33 8.10 -9.75 -5.58
CA CYS A 33 6.80 -10.43 -5.65
C CYS A 33 5.74 -9.65 -6.44
N SER A 34 5.86 -8.32 -6.52
CA SER A 34 4.98 -7.49 -7.35
C SER A 34 5.49 -7.36 -8.78
N PHE A 35 6.77 -7.07 -8.95
CA PHE A 35 7.37 -6.72 -10.24
C PHE A 35 7.52 -7.93 -11.16
N LEU A 36 8.10 -9.05 -10.67
CA LEU A 36 8.39 -10.20 -11.53
C LEU A 36 7.13 -10.80 -12.18
N PRO A 37 6.03 -11.10 -11.44
CA PRO A 37 4.84 -11.61 -12.08
C PRO A 37 4.18 -10.58 -13.02
N SER A 38 4.15 -9.30 -12.65
CA SER A 38 3.58 -8.25 -13.50
C SER A 38 4.38 -8.08 -14.79
N PHE A 39 5.71 -8.13 -14.71
CA PHE A 39 6.59 -8.10 -15.89
C PHE A 39 6.37 -9.32 -16.79
N PHE A 40 6.26 -10.52 -16.20
CA PHE A 40 6.00 -11.73 -16.97
C PHE A 40 4.64 -11.67 -17.69
N ILE A 41 3.58 -11.22 -17.02
CA ILE A 41 2.26 -11.04 -17.62
C ILE A 41 2.34 -10.06 -18.80
N SER A 42 2.97 -8.89 -18.59
CA SER A 42 3.07 -7.85 -19.64
C SER A 42 3.91 -8.29 -20.83
N SER A 43 4.87 -9.20 -20.65
CA SER A 43 5.74 -9.70 -21.73
C SER A 43 5.14 -10.89 -22.49
N THR A 44 4.21 -11.63 -21.90
CA THR A 44 3.64 -12.86 -22.51
C THR A 44 2.23 -12.68 -23.04
N MET A 45 1.45 -11.73 -22.48
CA MET A 45 0.07 -11.51 -22.90
C MET A 45 0.00 -10.57 -24.08
N ASP A 46 -0.78 -10.96 -25.10
CA ASP A 46 -1.09 -10.09 -26.24
C ASP A 46 -2.13 -9.02 -25.82
N THR A 47 -1.64 -7.84 -25.50
CA THR A 47 -2.47 -6.70 -25.10
C THR A 47 -3.10 -5.95 -26.28
N SER A 48 -2.89 -6.41 -27.52
CA SER A 48 -3.55 -5.85 -28.69
C SER A 48 -5.01 -6.28 -28.81
N THR A 49 -5.39 -7.37 -28.11
CA THR A 49 -6.74 -7.89 -28.08
C THR A 49 -7.46 -7.51 -26.77
N THR A 50 -8.76 -7.19 -26.85
CA THR A 50 -9.57 -6.89 -25.64
C THR A 50 -9.54 -8.04 -24.63
N MET A 51 -9.56 -9.29 -25.11
CA MET A 51 -9.47 -10.47 -24.26
C MET A 51 -8.13 -10.54 -23.51
N GLY A 52 -7.02 -10.27 -24.21
CA GLY A 52 -5.68 -10.24 -23.59
C GLY A 52 -5.54 -9.12 -22.56
N LEU A 53 -6.09 -7.92 -22.85
CA LEU A 53 -6.14 -6.81 -21.89
C LEU A 53 -6.90 -7.20 -20.61
N VAL A 54 -8.11 -7.74 -20.75
CA VAL A 54 -8.95 -8.13 -19.60
C VAL A 54 -8.27 -9.24 -18.80
N THR A 55 -7.72 -10.24 -19.47
CA THR A 55 -7.04 -11.37 -18.80
C THR A 55 -5.80 -10.88 -18.03
N SER A 56 -4.97 -10.06 -18.64
CA SER A 56 -3.79 -9.49 -17.98
C SER A 56 -4.17 -8.66 -16.76
N GLN A 57 -5.23 -7.87 -16.85
CA GLN A 57 -5.72 -7.05 -15.75
C GLN A 57 -6.22 -7.89 -14.56
N ILE A 58 -6.97 -8.97 -14.85
CA ILE A 58 -7.44 -9.90 -13.81
C ILE A 58 -6.24 -10.56 -13.10
N LEU A 59 -5.23 -11.02 -13.85
CA LEU A 59 -4.04 -11.62 -13.26
C LEU A 59 -3.26 -10.64 -12.38
N VAL A 60 -3.11 -9.38 -12.81
CA VAL A 60 -2.48 -8.33 -12.00
C VAL A 60 -3.26 -8.09 -10.69
N TYR A 61 -4.59 -8.09 -10.73
CA TYR A 61 -5.40 -7.96 -9.53
C TYR A 61 -5.25 -9.15 -8.57
N VAL A 62 -5.20 -10.37 -9.08
CA VAL A 62 -4.95 -11.56 -8.25
C VAL A 62 -3.59 -11.47 -7.56
N ILE A 63 -2.55 -11.06 -8.29
CA ILE A 63 -1.21 -10.86 -7.72
C ILE A 63 -1.24 -9.76 -6.65
N SER A 64 -1.91 -8.64 -6.91
CA SER A 64 -2.00 -7.53 -5.95
C SER A 64 -2.67 -7.95 -4.64
N LEU A 65 -3.69 -8.83 -4.69
CA LEU A 65 -4.32 -9.39 -3.48
C LEU A 65 -3.35 -10.28 -2.68
N LEU A 66 -2.56 -11.11 -3.34
CA LEU A 66 -1.54 -11.93 -2.66
C LEU A 66 -0.44 -11.08 -2.03
N VAL A 67 0.03 -10.07 -2.75
CA VAL A 67 1.05 -9.13 -2.26
C VAL A 67 0.51 -8.29 -1.09
N SER A 68 -0.79 -7.98 -1.06
CA SER A 68 -1.39 -7.25 0.05
C SER A 68 -1.30 -8.01 1.39
N VAL A 69 -1.45 -9.36 1.36
CA VAL A 69 -1.25 -10.21 2.55
C VAL A 69 0.21 -10.15 3.02
N LEU A 70 1.15 -10.20 2.07
CA LEU A 70 2.58 -10.07 2.39
C LEU A 70 2.90 -8.70 2.99
N LYS A 71 2.29 -7.64 2.45
CA LYS A 71 2.40 -6.27 2.98
C LYS A 71 1.85 -6.15 4.39
N ALA A 72 0.76 -6.84 4.73
CA ALA A 72 0.25 -6.88 6.09
C ALA A 72 1.27 -7.50 7.06
N GLY A 73 1.94 -8.60 6.66
CA GLY A 73 3.06 -9.16 7.44
C GLY A 73 4.20 -8.16 7.62
N TYR A 74 4.54 -7.40 6.57
CA TYR A 74 5.53 -6.33 6.66
C TYR A 74 5.11 -5.22 7.64
N SER A 75 3.83 -4.84 7.62
CA SER A 75 3.29 -3.85 8.57
C SER A 75 3.38 -4.35 10.02
N LYS A 76 3.20 -5.65 10.27
CA LYS A 76 3.44 -6.26 11.58
C LYS A 76 4.88 -6.09 12.02
N MET A 77 5.83 -6.42 11.16
CA MET A 77 7.26 -6.24 11.45
C MET A 77 7.57 -4.78 11.82
N MET A 78 7.00 -3.81 11.11
CA MET A 78 7.17 -2.38 11.43
C MET A 78 6.57 -2.00 12.78
N VAL A 79 5.42 -2.57 13.15
CA VAL A 79 4.81 -2.35 14.47
C VAL A 79 5.68 -2.93 15.57
N ASN A 80 6.21 -4.15 15.40
CA ASN A 80 7.12 -4.78 16.38
C ASN A 80 8.38 -3.93 16.58
N ILE A 81 8.99 -3.44 15.50
CA ILE A 81 10.13 -2.51 15.55
C ILE A 81 9.77 -1.25 16.36
N CYS A 82 8.62 -0.62 16.06
CA CYS A 82 8.21 0.60 16.77
C CYS A 82 7.86 0.36 18.24
N ARG A 83 7.51 -0.85 18.64
CA ARG A 83 7.29 -1.27 20.04
C ARG A 83 8.58 -1.64 20.75
N GLY A 84 9.69 -1.83 20.02
CA GLY A 84 10.94 -2.38 20.56
C GLY A 84 10.84 -3.87 20.83
N GLU A 85 9.91 -4.57 20.19
CA GLU A 85 9.73 -6.02 20.27
C GLU A 85 10.65 -6.73 19.27
N SER A 86 10.88 -8.03 19.48
CA SER A 86 11.64 -8.86 18.54
C SER A 86 10.90 -8.96 17.21
N PHE A 87 11.65 -8.86 16.12
CA PHE A 87 11.13 -8.99 14.76
C PHE A 87 12.06 -9.88 13.93
N GLU A 88 11.48 -10.61 13.02
CA GLU A 88 12.20 -11.53 12.14
C GLU A 88 11.64 -11.48 10.71
N GLY A 89 12.41 -11.98 9.73
CA GLY A 89 11.93 -12.12 8.35
C GLY A 89 10.68 -12.99 8.22
N LYS A 90 10.45 -13.93 9.15
CA LYS A 90 9.23 -14.76 9.20
C LYS A 90 7.96 -13.95 9.47
N ASP A 91 8.05 -12.75 10.07
CA ASP A 91 6.89 -11.87 10.29
C ASP A 91 6.21 -11.47 8.98
N LEU A 92 6.94 -11.45 7.86
CA LEU A 92 6.39 -11.23 6.52
C LEU A 92 5.33 -12.27 6.15
N ALA A 93 5.51 -13.52 6.57
CA ALA A 93 4.57 -14.61 6.31
C ALA A 93 3.45 -14.69 7.36
N PHE A 94 3.47 -13.87 8.41
CA PHE A 94 2.52 -13.95 9.52
C PHE A 94 1.06 -13.89 9.06
N ALA A 95 0.73 -12.96 8.19
CA ALA A 95 -0.64 -12.76 7.72
C ALA A 95 -1.14 -13.95 6.88
N PHE A 96 -0.26 -14.76 6.28
CA PHE A 96 -0.64 -16.00 5.57
C PHE A 96 -1.05 -17.13 6.51
N THR A 97 -0.50 -17.13 7.72
CA THR A 97 -0.77 -18.17 8.73
C THR A 97 -1.87 -17.78 9.72
N HIS A 98 -2.24 -16.48 9.76
CA HIS A 98 -3.19 -15.92 10.72
C HIS A 98 -4.32 -15.17 9.99
N HIS A 99 -5.32 -15.93 9.51
CA HIS A 99 -6.53 -15.40 8.85
C HIS A 99 -6.26 -14.51 7.64
N PRO A 100 -5.58 -15.02 6.59
CA PRO A 100 -5.29 -14.27 5.37
C PRO A 100 -6.57 -13.75 4.66
N ASP A 101 -7.67 -14.48 4.82
CA ASP A 101 -9.00 -14.15 4.29
C ASP A 101 -9.41 -12.72 4.62
N ARG A 102 -9.14 -12.24 5.82
CA ARG A 102 -9.55 -10.88 6.26
C ARG A 102 -8.80 -9.79 5.55
N PHE A 103 -7.48 -9.96 5.38
CA PHE A 103 -6.66 -9.01 4.62
C PHE A 103 -7.08 -9.02 3.15
N ILE A 104 -7.30 -10.20 2.58
CA ILE A 104 -7.79 -10.34 1.20
C ILE A 104 -9.14 -9.65 1.03
N ILE A 105 -10.10 -9.85 1.95
CA ILE A 105 -11.43 -9.22 1.88
C ILE A 105 -11.31 -7.69 1.91
N VAL A 106 -10.50 -7.11 2.80
CA VAL A 106 -10.29 -5.65 2.87
C VAL A 106 -9.78 -5.13 1.53
N HIS A 107 -8.71 -5.73 1.01
CA HIS A 107 -8.09 -5.28 -0.23
C HIS A 107 -8.97 -5.56 -1.45
N LEU A 108 -9.75 -6.65 -1.43
CA LEU A 108 -10.75 -6.94 -2.46
C LEU A 108 -11.86 -5.87 -2.50
N ILE A 109 -12.35 -5.44 -1.34
CA ILE A 109 -13.35 -4.37 -1.26
C ILE A 109 -12.76 -3.07 -1.83
N ILE A 110 -11.53 -2.71 -1.44
CA ILE A 110 -10.83 -1.53 -1.96
C ILE A 110 -10.68 -1.61 -3.48
N LEU A 111 -10.27 -2.76 -4.00
CA LEU A 111 -10.09 -3.01 -5.42
C LEU A 111 -11.41 -2.92 -6.19
N ILE A 112 -12.50 -3.50 -5.66
CA ILE A 112 -13.84 -3.40 -6.27
C ILE A 112 -14.29 -1.93 -6.33
N VAL A 113 -14.09 -1.16 -5.26
CA VAL A 113 -14.46 0.26 -5.24
C VAL A 113 -13.67 1.04 -6.29
N GLN A 114 -12.35 0.83 -6.37
CA GLN A 114 -11.51 1.46 -7.39
C GLN A 114 -11.92 1.04 -8.80
N PHE A 115 -12.15 -0.25 -9.02
CA PHE A 115 -12.59 -0.77 -10.32
C PHE A 115 -13.92 -0.16 -10.76
N VAL A 116 -14.94 -0.16 -9.90
CA VAL A 116 -16.28 0.39 -10.23
C VAL A 116 -16.22 1.88 -10.55
N ILE A 117 -15.46 2.67 -9.77
CA ILE A 117 -15.32 4.10 -10.02
C ILE A 117 -14.47 4.38 -11.27
N GLY A 118 -13.47 3.54 -11.55
CA GLY A 118 -12.62 3.65 -12.73
C GLY A 118 -13.29 3.21 -14.04
N LEU A 119 -14.33 2.34 -14.00
CA LEU A 119 -14.99 1.79 -15.20
C LEU A 119 -15.36 2.84 -16.27
N PRO A 120 -16.04 3.96 -15.93
CA PRO A 120 -16.45 4.94 -16.95
C PRO A 120 -15.26 5.54 -17.74
N PHE A 121 -14.09 5.56 -17.12
CA PHE A 121 -12.87 6.12 -17.71
C PHE A 121 -12.04 5.07 -18.44
N ASN A 122 -12.07 3.82 -17.99
CA ASN A 122 -11.28 2.72 -18.55
C ASN A 122 -11.98 2.03 -19.75
N ILE A 123 -13.32 1.91 -19.78
CA ILE A 123 -14.04 1.29 -20.89
C ILE A 123 -13.69 1.92 -22.25
N PRO A 124 -13.70 3.25 -22.43
CA PRO A 124 -13.32 3.87 -23.69
C PRO A 124 -11.86 3.58 -24.08
N LEU A 125 -10.96 3.41 -23.11
CA LEU A 125 -9.56 3.06 -23.35
C LEU A 125 -9.40 1.63 -23.89
N TRP A 126 -10.33 0.74 -23.58
CA TRP A 126 -10.31 -0.64 -24.08
C TRP A 126 -10.87 -0.77 -25.50
N THR A 127 -11.65 0.22 -25.95
CA THR A 127 -12.36 0.16 -27.25
C THR A 127 -11.69 0.92 -28.35
N ASP A 128 -10.98 2.02 -28.07
CA ASP A 128 -10.32 2.85 -29.08
C ASP A 128 -8.99 3.41 -28.58
N SER A 129 -7.89 2.76 -29.00
CA SER A 129 -6.52 3.16 -28.63
C SER A 129 -5.84 4.09 -29.64
N SER A 130 -6.49 4.43 -30.75
CA SER A 130 -5.85 5.09 -31.91
C SER A 130 -6.03 6.61 -31.97
N SER A 131 -6.88 7.19 -31.11
CA SER A 131 -7.20 8.62 -31.15
C SER A 131 -6.34 9.46 -30.22
N ILE A 132 -6.10 10.75 -30.56
CA ILE A 132 -5.46 11.73 -29.67
C ILE A 132 -6.24 11.85 -28.35
N SER A 133 -7.54 11.65 -28.39
CA SER A 133 -8.41 11.61 -27.20
C SER A 133 -8.02 10.51 -26.20
N TYR A 134 -7.38 9.42 -26.65
CA TYR A 134 -6.88 8.35 -25.82
C TYR A 134 -5.88 8.84 -24.76
N ILE A 135 -4.93 9.71 -25.15
CA ILE A 135 -3.92 10.23 -24.23
C ILE A 135 -4.57 11.05 -23.12
N TRP A 136 -5.48 11.96 -23.46
CA TRP A 136 -6.17 12.78 -22.47
C TRP A 136 -7.06 11.96 -21.56
N LEU A 137 -7.74 10.96 -22.10
CA LEU A 137 -8.60 10.06 -21.33
C LEU A 137 -7.79 9.17 -20.39
N SER A 138 -6.63 8.67 -20.82
CA SER A 138 -5.75 7.89 -19.95
C SER A 138 -5.17 8.72 -18.79
N VAL A 139 -4.80 9.96 -19.05
CA VAL A 139 -4.38 10.89 -17.99
C VAL A 139 -5.52 11.16 -17.02
N LEU A 140 -6.73 11.39 -17.52
CA LEU A 140 -7.91 11.59 -16.68
C LEU A 140 -8.23 10.36 -15.84
N ALA A 141 -8.22 9.16 -16.42
CA ALA A 141 -8.40 7.89 -15.70
C ALA A 141 -7.37 7.74 -14.57
N MET A 142 -6.09 7.96 -14.87
CA MET A 142 -5.02 7.90 -13.87
C MET A 142 -5.21 8.93 -12.74
N CYS A 143 -5.66 10.14 -13.05
CA CYS A 143 -5.97 11.16 -12.04
C CYS A 143 -7.12 10.71 -11.13
N VAL A 144 -8.20 10.18 -11.71
CA VAL A 144 -9.37 9.68 -10.96
C VAL A 144 -8.96 8.53 -10.05
N ASP A 145 -8.24 7.53 -10.58
CA ASP A 145 -7.76 6.37 -9.80
C ASP A 145 -6.87 6.81 -8.64
N THR A 146 -5.96 7.78 -8.88
CA THR A 146 -5.10 8.34 -7.84
C THR A 146 -5.90 9.06 -6.76
N ILE A 147 -6.89 9.86 -7.13
CA ILE A 147 -7.74 10.59 -6.16
C ILE A 147 -8.55 9.59 -5.33
N VAL A 148 -9.14 8.58 -5.95
CA VAL A 148 -9.90 7.53 -5.26
C VAL A 148 -9.00 6.76 -4.30
N ALA A 149 -7.80 6.37 -4.73
CA ALA A 149 -6.81 5.71 -3.89
C ALA A 149 -6.41 6.57 -2.68
N LEU A 150 -6.17 7.87 -2.87
CA LEU A 150 -5.86 8.81 -1.78
C LEU A 150 -7.02 8.91 -0.78
N ILE A 151 -8.25 9.02 -1.26
CA ILE A 151 -9.43 9.09 -0.40
C ILE A 151 -9.57 7.81 0.41
N LEU A 152 -9.49 6.63 -0.22
CA LEU A 152 -9.55 5.34 0.46
C LEU A 152 -8.44 5.21 1.51
N ASN A 153 -7.21 5.60 1.18
CA ASN A 153 -6.10 5.62 2.14
C ASN A 153 -6.37 6.55 3.34
N LEU A 154 -6.99 7.72 3.13
CA LEU A 154 -7.32 8.63 4.24
C LEU A 154 -8.35 8.04 5.23
N PHE A 155 -9.16 7.09 4.78
CA PHE A 155 -10.16 6.44 5.64
C PHE A 155 -9.67 5.11 6.21
N LEU A 156 -8.91 4.35 5.42
CA LEU A 156 -8.58 2.95 5.70
C LEU A 156 -7.11 2.74 6.08
N ALA A 157 -6.35 3.83 6.31
CA ALA A 157 -4.91 3.79 6.56
C ALA A 157 -4.45 2.87 7.69
N VAL A 158 -5.31 2.64 8.68
CA VAL A 158 -4.96 1.83 9.87
C VAL A 158 -5.70 0.48 9.90
N THR A 159 -6.41 0.11 8.84
CA THR A 159 -7.20 -1.13 8.79
C THR A 159 -6.33 -2.37 9.00
N ASP A 160 -5.21 -2.49 8.28
CA ASP A 160 -4.32 -3.63 8.37
C ASP A 160 -3.71 -3.75 9.77
N TYR A 161 -3.33 -2.62 10.38
CA TYR A 161 -2.81 -2.61 11.76
C TYR A 161 -3.85 -3.06 12.79
N LEU A 162 -5.13 -2.71 12.59
CA LEU A 162 -6.21 -3.15 13.46
C LEU A 162 -6.47 -4.65 13.36
N LEU A 163 -6.40 -5.22 12.16
CA LEU A 163 -6.49 -6.67 11.94
C LEU A 163 -5.30 -7.43 12.53
N LEU A 164 -4.12 -6.83 12.53
CA LEU A 164 -2.91 -7.42 13.13
C LEU A 164 -2.98 -7.44 14.66
N ASP A 165 -3.62 -6.43 15.27
CA ASP A 165 -3.73 -6.30 16.71
C ASP A 165 -4.88 -7.10 17.33
N ASP A 166 -5.96 -7.35 16.57
CA ASP A 166 -7.14 -8.07 17.04
C ASP A 166 -7.51 -9.18 16.05
N ILE A 167 -7.08 -10.39 16.36
CA ILE A 167 -7.29 -11.60 15.56
C ILE A 167 -8.79 -11.94 15.39
N ASN A 168 -9.66 -11.46 16.27
CA ASN A 168 -11.10 -11.75 16.20
C ASN A 168 -11.89 -10.70 15.40
N LEU A 169 -11.25 -9.59 15.00
CA LEU A 169 -11.92 -8.52 14.30
C LEU A 169 -12.26 -8.91 12.85
N SER A 170 -13.51 -8.71 12.42
CA SER A 170 -13.89 -8.93 11.02
C SER A 170 -13.28 -7.86 10.09
N ALA A 171 -13.11 -8.18 8.81
CA ALA A 171 -12.61 -7.23 7.80
C ALA A 171 -13.43 -5.93 7.77
N VAL A 172 -14.76 -6.05 7.77
CA VAL A 172 -15.67 -4.90 7.71
C VAL A 172 -15.63 -4.07 8.99
N ASP A 173 -15.53 -4.71 10.16
CA ASP A 173 -15.44 -3.99 11.42
C ASP A 173 -14.10 -3.29 11.59
N ALA A 174 -13.00 -3.89 11.08
CA ALA A 174 -11.71 -3.24 11.00
C ALA A 174 -11.75 -1.98 10.13
N MET A 175 -12.41 -2.03 8.96
CA MET A 175 -12.61 -0.86 8.09
C MET A 175 -13.44 0.23 8.80
N LYS A 176 -14.55 -0.12 9.44
CA LYS A 176 -15.36 0.84 10.22
C LYS A 176 -14.57 1.47 11.35
N LYS A 177 -13.82 0.66 12.09
CA LYS A 177 -12.96 1.11 13.20
C LYS A 177 -11.83 2.01 12.70
N SER A 178 -11.22 1.69 11.54
CA SER A 178 -10.25 2.55 10.88
C SER A 178 -10.85 3.91 10.54
N CYS A 179 -12.03 3.96 9.91
CA CYS A 179 -12.73 5.20 9.63
C CYS A 179 -12.96 6.04 10.89
N SER A 180 -13.30 5.41 12.01
CA SER A 180 -13.48 6.07 13.31
C SER A 180 -12.16 6.64 13.84
N PHE A 181 -11.06 5.89 13.80
CA PHE A 181 -9.73 6.34 14.24
C PHE A 181 -9.19 7.47 13.37
N MET A 182 -9.49 7.42 12.07
CA MET A 182 -9.07 8.46 11.13
C MET A 182 -9.94 9.73 11.22
N LYS A 183 -11.08 9.69 11.90
CA LYS A 183 -11.90 10.89 12.14
C LYS A 183 -11.12 11.89 13.00
N GLY A 184 -10.87 13.08 12.44
CA GLY A 184 -10.04 14.12 13.08
C GLY A 184 -8.52 13.92 12.97
N ASN A 185 -8.04 12.81 12.35
CA ASN A 185 -6.61 12.52 12.15
C ASN A 185 -6.18 12.50 10.68
N LYS A 186 -7.13 12.62 9.74
CA LYS A 186 -6.87 12.58 8.28
C LYS A 186 -5.88 13.65 7.84
N GLY A 187 -6.04 14.89 8.31
CA GLY A 187 -5.11 15.98 7.98
C GLY A 187 -3.69 15.71 8.48
N ARG A 188 -3.56 15.13 9.67
CA ARG A 188 -2.27 14.74 10.24
C ARG A 188 -1.61 13.61 9.43
N TYR A 189 -2.36 12.59 9.06
CA TYR A 189 -1.90 11.52 8.19
C TYR A 189 -1.47 12.06 6.81
N PHE A 190 -2.29 12.89 6.20
CA PHE A 190 -1.99 13.54 4.92
C PHE A 190 -0.69 14.37 5.01
N TYR A 191 -0.55 15.19 6.06
CA TYR A 191 0.65 16.01 6.26
C TYR A 191 1.91 15.15 6.45
N ILE A 192 1.83 14.02 7.17
CA ILE A 192 2.96 13.10 7.31
C ILE A 192 3.40 12.59 5.93
N ASN A 193 2.46 12.12 5.09
CA ASN A 193 2.77 11.64 3.74
C ASN A 193 3.34 12.76 2.85
N LEU A 194 2.74 13.95 2.88
CA LEU A 194 3.21 15.10 2.12
C LEU A 194 4.65 15.47 2.49
N SER A 195 4.99 15.36 3.77
CA SER A 195 6.34 15.68 4.27
C SER A 195 7.43 14.67 3.85
N PHE A 196 7.08 13.58 3.19
CA PHE A 196 8.04 12.65 2.57
C PHE A 196 8.30 12.97 1.09
N ILE A 197 7.50 13.82 0.44
CA ILE A 197 7.66 14.16 -0.98
C ILE A 197 9.08 14.67 -1.31
N PRO A 198 9.70 15.58 -0.53
CA PRO A 198 11.07 16.02 -0.83
C PRO A 198 12.09 14.87 -0.82
N LEU A 199 11.93 13.90 0.10
CA LEU A 199 12.80 12.74 0.16
C LEU A 199 12.54 11.74 -0.97
N LEU A 200 11.29 11.61 -1.41
CA LEU A 200 10.92 10.82 -2.60
C LEU A 200 11.56 11.43 -3.85
N LEU A 201 11.48 12.75 -4.04
CA LEU A 201 12.14 13.44 -5.14
C LEU A 201 13.67 13.28 -5.10
N ALA A 202 14.27 13.39 -3.91
CA ALA A 202 15.71 13.14 -3.74
C ALA A 202 16.09 11.69 -4.08
N SER A 203 15.23 10.71 -3.77
CA SER A 203 15.50 9.30 -4.10
C SER A 203 15.40 9.01 -5.61
N MET A 204 14.61 9.77 -6.37
CA MET A 204 14.62 9.70 -7.83
C MET A 204 15.98 10.10 -8.43
N LEU A 205 16.64 11.09 -7.85
CA LEU A 205 17.99 11.51 -8.29
C LEU A 205 19.07 10.43 -8.09
N THR A 206 18.83 9.49 -7.17
CA THR A 206 19.73 8.34 -6.93
C THR A 206 19.30 7.09 -7.70
N CYS A 207 18.63 7.23 -8.83
CA CYS A 207 18.09 6.10 -9.61
C CYS A 207 17.26 5.14 -8.74
N TYR A 208 16.43 5.69 -7.86
CA TYR A 208 15.55 4.97 -6.92
C TYR A 208 16.28 4.14 -5.84
N ILE A 209 17.61 4.12 -5.79
CA ILE A 209 18.38 3.41 -4.73
C ILE A 209 17.99 3.96 -3.34
N GLY A 210 17.76 5.26 -3.22
CA GLY A 210 17.31 5.90 -1.98
C GLY A 210 16.00 5.36 -1.41
N LEU A 211 15.13 4.76 -2.25
CA LEU A 211 13.86 4.15 -1.80
C LEU A 211 14.08 2.96 -0.87
N LEU A 212 15.19 2.24 -0.97
CA LEU A 212 15.50 1.10 -0.09
C LEU A 212 15.57 1.52 1.38
N TRP A 213 16.00 2.74 1.66
CA TRP A 213 16.02 3.32 3.02
C TRP A 213 14.74 4.09 3.33
N LEU A 214 14.18 4.76 2.33
CA LEU A 214 13.04 5.64 2.52
C LEU A 214 11.75 4.84 2.78
N MET A 215 11.52 3.74 2.05
CA MET A 215 10.31 2.92 2.22
C MET A 215 10.17 2.33 3.64
N PRO A 216 11.18 1.65 4.22
CA PRO A 216 11.10 1.20 5.61
C PRO A 216 10.85 2.36 6.59
N TYR A 217 11.46 3.51 6.33
CA TYR A 217 11.28 4.70 7.17
C TYR A 217 9.85 5.26 7.10
N MET A 218 9.26 5.29 5.92
CA MET A 218 7.86 5.69 5.75
C MET A 218 6.92 4.72 6.47
N GLU A 219 7.08 3.42 6.27
CA GLU A 219 6.22 2.39 6.88
C GLU A 219 6.36 2.37 8.41
N ALA A 220 7.57 2.50 8.95
CA ALA A 220 7.78 2.64 10.40
C ALA A 220 7.14 3.93 10.95
N THR A 221 7.14 5.02 10.19
CA THR A 221 6.45 6.26 10.59
C THR A 221 4.94 6.04 10.63
N MET A 222 4.37 5.26 9.70
CA MET A 222 2.95 4.90 9.70
C MET A 222 2.60 3.96 10.85
N ALA A 223 3.46 2.99 11.17
CA ALA A 223 3.31 2.14 12.36
C ALA A 223 3.34 2.98 13.66
N ALA A 224 4.27 3.92 13.78
CA ALA A 224 4.34 4.85 14.91
C ALA A 224 3.09 5.77 14.97
N PHE A 225 2.57 6.21 13.84
CA PHE A 225 1.32 6.97 13.77
C PHE A 225 0.13 6.13 14.28
N TYR A 226 0.01 4.87 13.84
CA TYR A 226 -1.03 3.96 14.33
C TYR A 226 -0.95 3.78 15.85
N LEU A 227 0.25 3.55 16.39
CA LEU A 227 0.47 3.39 17.82
C LEU A 227 0.13 4.65 18.64
N ASP A 228 0.23 5.83 18.04
CA ASP A 228 -0.15 7.10 18.67
C ASP A 228 -1.67 7.39 18.59
N LEU A 229 -2.41 6.66 17.75
CA LEU A 229 -3.87 6.73 17.67
C LEU A 229 -4.56 5.83 18.70
N LYS A 230 -3.88 4.78 19.14
CA LYS A 230 -4.37 3.77 20.08
C LYS A 230 -4.22 4.24 21.52
#